data_b6db01304af3590cc41c2fbfe8762560
#
_entry.id   b6db01304af3590cc41c2fbfe8762560
#
_cell.length_a   1.000
_cell.length_b   1.000
_cell.length_c   1.000
_cell.angle_alpha   90.00
_cell.angle_beta   90.00
_cell.angle_gamma   90.00
#
_symmetry.space_group_name_H-M   'P 1'
#
loop_
_entity.id
_entity.type
_entity.pdbx_description
1 polymer ?
#
loop_
_entity_poly.entity_id
_entity_poly.type
_entity_poly.pdbx_seq_one_letter_code
_entity_poly.pdbx_strand_id
1 'polypeptide(L)'
;MIKYLIYDTETYSENLDTDDINIHDHNPFMVSYVVCDENFNIIHQDFFHMENDVKRNIFEMYLVKAPTIVGANIKFDIHMLINYGYPESIFANKNYIDIQVLARLIINSDIQTDASFRVGLKPLAVKYLGIDSNAEERVLKHELSQLKRSIIFIPV
;
A
#
# COMPACT_ATOMS: atom_id res chain seq x y z
N MET A 1 15.99 10.74 -13.71
CA MET A 1 14.91 11.71 -13.34
C MET A 1 13.81 10.92 -12.65
N ILE A 2 13.13 11.47 -11.62
CA ILE A 2 12.01 10.80 -10.95
C ILE A 2 10.85 10.69 -11.95
N LYS A 3 10.33 9.48 -12.13
CA LYS A 3 9.18 9.19 -13.00
C LYS A 3 8.01 8.58 -12.25
N TYR A 4 8.28 7.63 -11.36
CA TYR A 4 7.27 6.89 -10.64
C TYR A 4 7.46 7.03 -9.14
N LEU A 5 6.37 7.23 -8.42
CA LEU A 5 6.25 7.00 -6.99
C LEU A 5 5.27 5.86 -6.78
N ILE A 6 5.74 4.79 -6.19
CA ILE A 6 4.97 3.61 -5.83
C ILE A 6 4.83 3.65 -4.32
N TYR A 7 3.62 3.61 -3.77
CA TYR A 7 3.44 3.61 -2.33
C TYR A 7 2.20 2.84 -1.90
N ASP A 8 2.20 2.49 -0.63
CA ASP A 8 1.13 1.80 0.08
C ASP A 8 1.01 2.37 1.49
N THR A 9 -0.21 2.48 2.02
CA THR A 9 -0.49 3.00 3.36
C THR A 9 -1.00 1.89 4.26
N GLU A 10 -0.41 1.74 5.43
CA GLU A 10 -0.97 0.91 6.49
C GLU A 10 -1.88 1.76 7.38
N THR A 11 -3.07 1.24 7.62
CA THR A 11 -4.13 1.96 8.32
C THR A 11 -4.67 1.20 9.52
N TYR A 12 -5.23 1.92 10.48
CA TYR A 12 -6.04 1.35 11.53
C TYR A 12 -7.42 2.02 11.53
N SER A 13 -8.44 1.28 11.95
CA SER A 13 -9.78 1.79 12.19
C SER A 13 -10.02 1.90 13.68
N GLU A 14 -10.60 3.01 14.12
CA GLU A 14 -11.04 3.19 15.50
C GLU A 14 -12.32 2.41 15.81
N ASN A 15 -13.11 2.11 14.77
CA ASN A 15 -14.34 1.33 14.87
C ASN A 15 -14.09 -0.14 14.49
N LEU A 16 -13.82 -0.97 15.49
CA LEU A 16 -13.57 -2.41 15.32
C LEU A 16 -14.84 -3.24 15.06
N ASP A 17 -16.02 -2.65 15.18
CA ASP A 17 -17.29 -3.40 15.25
C ASP A 17 -18.13 -3.38 13.96
N THR A 18 -17.65 -2.79 12.87
CA THR A 18 -18.41 -2.76 11.62
C THR A 18 -17.65 -3.45 10.50
N ASP A 19 -18.29 -4.43 9.85
CA ASP A 19 -17.84 -5.06 8.61
C ASP A 19 -17.79 -4.05 7.43
N ASP A 20 -18.32 -2.84 7.62
CA ASP A 20 -18.31 -1.77 6.64
C ASP A 20 -17.03 -0.96 6.74
N ILE A 21 -16.19 -1.06 5.72
CA ILE A 21 -14.99 -0.23 5.57
C ILE A 21 -15.45 1.19 5.22
N ASN A 22 -15.67 2.01 6.24
CA ASN A 22 -15.85 3.44 6.04
C ASN A 22 -14.47 4.10 5.93
N ILE A 23 -14.14 4.60 4.74
CA ILE A 23 -12.86 5.26 4.46
C ILE A 23 -12.58 6.42 5.43
N HIS A 24 -13.62 7.06 5.96
CA HIS A 24 -13.48 8.19 6.89
C HIS A 24 -13.07 7.78 8.31
N ASP A 25 -13.24 6.51 8.66
CA ASP A 25 -12.89 5.97 9.99
C ASP A 25 -11.48 5.37 10.03
N HIS A 26 -10.76 5.40 8.90
CA HIS A 26 -9.41 4.88 8.78
C HIS A 26 -8.37 6.00 8.85
N ASN A 27 -7.36 5.81 9.68
CA ASN A 27 -6.21 6.70 9.80
C ASN A 27 -4.94 5.99 9.35
N PRO A 28 -4.15 6.59 8.46
CA PRO A 28 -2.86 6.03 8.09
C PRO A 28 -1.88 6.19 9.24
N PHE A 29 -1.15 5.15 9.59
CA PHE A 29 -0.10 5.21 10.61
C PHE A 29 1.30 4.97 10.02
N MET A 30 1.39 4.31 8.87
CA MET A 30 2.66 4.05 8.20
C MET A 30 2.50 4.15 6.68
N VAL A 31 3.57 4.59 6.03
CA VAL A 31 3.69 4.59 4.56
C VAL A 31 4.96 3.85 4.19
N SER A 32 4.87 2.95 3.23
CA SER A 32 6.01 2.37 2.52
C SER A 32 6.03 2.88 1.09
N TYR A 33 7.22 3.19 0.55
CA TYR A 33 7.31 3.75 -0.79
C TYR A 33 8.62 3.43 -1.50
N VAL A 34 8.52 3.43 -2.84
CA VAL A 34 9.65 3.29 -3.75
C VAL A 34 9.56 4.39 -4.82
N VAL A 35 10.67 5.04 -5.09
CA VAL A 35 10.82 6.05 -6.15
C VAL A 35 11.66 5.46 -7.28
N CYS A 36 11.16 5.53 -8.51
CA CYS A 36 11.84 5.01 -9.67
C CYS A 36 12.03 6.05 -10.78
N ASP A 37 13.01 5.79 -11.62
CA ASP A 37 13.19 6.50 -12.89
C ASP A 37 12.28 5.92 -14.01
N GLU A 38 12.45 6.39 -15.23
CA GLU A 38 11.68 5.97 -16.41
C GLU A 38 11.92 4.51 -16.82
N ASN A 39 13.04 3.92 -16.41
CA ASN A 39 13.40 2.53 -16.67
C ASN A 39 13.10 1.61 -15.47
N PHE A 40 12.35 2.11 -14.49
CA PHE A 40 12.06 1.42 -13.21
C PHE A 40 13.27 1.13 -12.35
N ASN A 41 14.41 1.79 -12.57
CA ASN A 41 15.52 1.71 -11.63
C ASN A 41 15.15 2.43 -10.33
N ILE A 42 15.39 1.78 -9.19
CA ILE A 42 15.10 2.35 -7.88
C ILE A 42 16.07 3.49 -7.60
N ILE A 43 15.54 4.70 -7.39
CA ILE A 43 16.28 5.90 -6.98
C ILE A 43 16.31 5.99 -5.45
N HIS A 44 15.19 5.66 -4.80
CA HIS A 44 15.03 5.70 -3.36
C HIS A 44 13.92 4.75 -2.92
N GLN A 45 14.08 4.19 -1.72
CA GLN A 45 13.03 3.42 -1.06
C GLN A 45 13.14 3.60 0.44
N ASP A 46 12.01 3.71 1.11
CA ASP A 46 11.93 3.83 2.56
C ASP A 46 10.53 3.46 3.06
N PHE A 47 10.39 3.38 4.37
CA PHE A 47 9.12 3.36 5.07
C PHE A 47 9.19 4.26 6.31
N PHE A 48 8.04 4.75 6.76
CA PHE A 48 8.00 5.62 7.93
C PHE A 48 6.63 5.60 8.61
N HIS A 49 6.65 5.82 9.92
CA HIS A 49 5.45 6.15 10.67
C HIS A 49 5.06 7.60 10.43
N MET A 50 3.76 7.86 10.31
CA MET A 50 3.22 9.20 10.00
C MET A 50 3.64 10.29 11.00
N GLU A 51 4.01 9.91 12.22
CA GLU A 51 4.56 10.81 13.24
C GLU A 51 6.00 11.26 12.98
N ASN A 52 6.72 10.61 12.06
CA ASN A 52 8.10 10.98 11.72
C ASN A 52 8.10 12.12 10.69
N ASP A 53 8.11 13.36 11.16
CA ASP A 53 8.05 14.56 10.33
C ASP A 53 9.17 14.64 9.28
N VAL A 54 10.38 14.21 9.62
CA VAL A 54 11.52 14.27 8.68
C VAL A 54 11.28 13.38 7.48
N LYS A 55 10.93 12.12 7.72
CA LYS A 55 10.67 11.16 6.63
C LYS A 55 9.39 11.50 5.87
N ARG A 56 8.37 11.99 6.58
CA ARG A 56 7.13 12.47 5.95
C ARG A 56 7.40 13.60 4.96
N ASN A 57 8.24 14.58 5.32
CA ASN A 57 8.62 15.68 4.43
C ASN A 57 9.42 15.18 3.22
N ILE A 58 10.28 14.17 3.38
CA ILE A 58 11.00 13.53 2.26
C ILE A 58 10.01 12.84 1.32
N PHE A 59 9.05 12.08 1.85
CA PHE A 59 8.00 11.45 1.06
C PHE A 59 7.15 12.48 0.32
N GLU A 60 6.72 13.55 0.98
CA GLU A 60 5.95 14.64 0.37
C GLU A 60 6.70 15.29 -0.79
N MET A 61 8.02 15.51 -0.63
CA MET A 61 8.86 16.02 -1.73
C MET A 61 8.79 15.08 -2.95
N TYR A 62 8.84 13.76 -2.75
CA TYR A 62 8.70 12.79 -3.84
C TYR A 62 7.27 12.76 -4.39
N LEU A 63 6.28 12.83 -3.53
CA LEU A 63 4.87 12.89 -3.92
C LEU A 63 4.59 14.10 -4.81
N VAL A 64 5.15 15.26 -4.50
CA VAL A 64 5.04 16.47 -5.35
C VAL A 64 5.76 16.29 -6.68
N LYS A 65 6.99 15.77 -6.67
CA LYS A 65 7.87 15.69 -7.85
C LYS A 65 7.50 14.57 -8.84
N ALA A 66 6.96 13.47 -8.38
CA ALA A 66 6.64 12.33 -9.23
C ALA A 66 5.44 12.65 -10.14
N PRO A 67 5.57 12.57 -11.47
CA PRO A 67 4.45 12.79 -12.37
C PRO A 67 3.48 11.61 -12.44
N THR A 68 3.90 10.43 -11.97
CA THR A 68 3.10 9.20 -12.01
C THR A 68 3.10 8.52 -10.65
N ILE A 69 1.92 8.22 -10.15
CA ILE A 69 1.69 7.46 -8.92
C ILE A 69 1.24 6.05 -9.29
N VAL A 70 1.80 5.06 -8.62
CA VAL A 70 1.50 3.64 -8.82
C VAL A 70 1.12 2.99 -7.50
N GLY A 71 0.12 2.15 -7.50
CA GLY A 71 -0.29 1.39 -6.31
C GLY A 71 -1.31 0.29 -6.64
N ALA A 72 -1.70 -0.45 -5.64
CA ALA A 72 -2.75 -1.46 -5.74
C ALA A 72 -3.99 -0.94 -5.01
N ASN A 73 -5.07 -0.64 -5.72
CA ASN A 73 -6.22 0.11 -5.19
C ASN A 73 -5.82 1.53 -4.72
N ILE A 74 -4.99 2.19 -5.51
CA ILE A 74 -4.34 3.47 -5.17
C ILE A 74 -5.31 4.57 -4.73
N LYS A 75 -6.57 4.48 -5.13
CA LYS A 75 -7.60 5.42 -4.71
C LYS A 75 -7.76 5.43 -3.18
N PHE A 76 -7.68 4.27 -2.54
CA PHE A 76 -7.75 4.16 -1.08
C PHE A 76 -6.59 4.92 -0.42
N ASP A 77 -5.36 4.67 -0.86
CA ASP A 77 -4.16 5.29 -0.30
C ASP A 77 -4.15 6.82 -0.47
N ILE A 78 -4.64 7.31 -1.62
CA ILE A 78 -4.81 8.75 -1.84
C ILE A 78 -5.78 9.33 -0.81
N HIS A 79 -6.93 8.70 -0.59
CA HIS A 79 -7.89 9.15 0.42
C HIS A 79 -7.31 9.14 1.83
N MET A 80 -6.50 8.12 2.18
CA MET A 80 -5.84 8.07 3.48
C MET A 80 -4.90 9.25 3.68
N LEU A 81 -4.11 9.62 2.68
CA LEU A 81 -3.23 10.79 2.78
C LEU A 81 -4.00 12.10 2.86
N ILE A 82 -5.09 12.24 2.10
CA ILE A 82 -5.97 13.44 2.17
C ILE A 82 -6.62 13.54 3.56
N ASN A 83 -7.14 12.45 4.11
CA ASN A 83 -7.72 12.42 5.45
C ASN A 83 -6.68 12.78 6.53
N TYR A 84 -5.42 12.40 6.34
CA TYR A 84 -4.33 12.79 7.24
C TYR A 84 -3.97 14.28 7.14
N GLY A 85 -4.36 14.98 6.07
CA GLY A 85 -4.15 16.42 5.90
C GLY A 85 -3.27 16.81 4.71
N TYR A 86 -2.91 15.88 3.83
CA TYR A 86 -2.26 16.26 2.57
C TYR A 86 -3.25 17.00 1.67
N PRO A 87 -2.87 18.15 1.07
CA PRO A 87 -3.77 18.90 0.21
C PRO A 87 -4.09 18.14 -1.08
N GLU A 88 -5.36 18.09 -1.47
CA GLU A 88 -5.81 17.44 -2.71
C GLU A 88 -5.06 17.92 -3.95
N SER A 89 -4.60 19.18 -3.94
CA SER A 89 -3.85 19.76 -5.05
C SER A 89 -2.53 19.04 -5.37
N ILE A 90 -1.93 18.33 -4.41
CA ILE A 90 -0.73 17.51 -4.65
C ILE A 90 -1.04 16.36 -5.61
N PHE A 91 -2.25 15.84 -5.56
CA PHE A 91 -2.72 14.74 -6.39
C PHE A 91 -3.28 15.19 -7.74
N ALA A 92 -3.56 16.48 -7.91
CA ALA A 92 -4.04 17.02 -9.18
C ALA A 92 -2.98 16.90 -10.29
N ASN A 93 -3.43 16.68 -11.52
CA ASN A 93 -2.59 16.63 -12.73
C ASN A 93 -1.48 15.55 -12.72
N LYS A 94 -1.68 14.46 -11.99
CA LYS A 94 -0.80 13.29 -12.01
C LYS A 94 -1.39 12.17 -12.86
N ASN A 95 -0.51 11.31 -13.38
CA ASN A 95 -0.92 10.04 -13.95
C ASN A 95 -1.03 9.02 -12.83
N TYR A 96 -2.01 8.12 -12.96
CA TYR A 96 -2.26 7.05 -11.99
C TYR A 96 -2.20 5.69 -12.68
N ILE A 97 -1.47 4.77 -12.07
CA ILE A 97 -1.41 3.38 -12.49
C ILE A 97 -1.88 2.53 -11.31
N ASP A 98 -3.10 2.02 -11.40
CA ASP A 98 -3.63 1.05 -10.45
C ASP A 98 -3.36 -0.36 -10.98
N ILE A 99 -2.51 -1.10 -10.26
CA ILE A 99 -2.10 -2.46 -10.66
C ILE A 99 -3.29 -3.41 -10.68
N GLN A 100 -4.27 -3.24 -9.78
CA GLN A 100 -5.46 -4.08 -9.77
C GLN A 100 -6.37 -3.81 -10.97
N VAL A 101 -6.50 -2.55 -11.38
CA VAL A 101 -7.26 -2.17 -12.58
C VAL A 101 -6.58 -2.73 -13.82
N LEU A 102 -5.26 -2.55 -13.96
CA LEU A 102 -4.49 -3.11 -15.06
C LEU A 102 -4.62 -4.64 -15.14
N ALA A 103 -4.49 -5.32 -14.00
CA ALA A 103 -4.65 -6.76 -13.94
C ALA A 103 -6.04 -7.20 -14.41
N ARG A 104 -7.10 -6.49 -14.00
CA ARG A 104 -8.47 -6.79 -14.47
C ARG A 104 -8.62 -6.61 -15.97
N LEU A 105 -8.03 -5.56 -16.54
CA LEU A 105 -8.08 -5.31 -17.99
C LEU A 105 -7.35 -6.42 -18.78
N ILE A 106 -6.17 -6.83 -18.33
CA ILE A 106 -5.39 -7.90 -18.98
C ILE A 106 -6.11 -9.25 -18.83
N ILE A 107 -6.61 -9.55 -17.65
CA ILE A 107 -7.26 -10.80 -17.34
C ILE A 107 -8.64 -10.91 -18.00
N ASN A 108 -9.41 -9.84 -18.11
CA ASN A 108 -10.72 -9.83 -18.79
C ASN A 108 -10.62 -10.19 -20.28
N SER A 109 -9.47 -10.01 -20.92
CA SER A 109 -9.27 -10.51 -22.29
C SER A 109 -9.17 -12.03 -22.37
N ASP A 110 -8.78 -12.70 -21.26
CA ASP A 110 -8.54 -14.14 -21.19
C ASP A 110 -9.62 -14.90 -20.40
N ILE A 111 -10.46 -14.19 -19.62
CA ILE A 111 -11.41 -14.82 -18.68
C ILE A 111 -12.82 -14.97 -19.29
N GLN A 112 -12.97 -15.96 -20.07
CA GLN A 112 -14.24 -16.70 -20.05
C GLN A 112 -14.17 -17.97 -19.16
N THR A 113 -13.05 -18.22 -18.45
CA THR A 113 -12.79 -19.55 -17.89
C THR A 113 -12.49 -19.65 -16.39
N ASP A 114 -12.21 -18.56 -15.66
CA ASP A 114 -11.91 -18.71 -14.23
C ASP A 114 -12.39 -17.54 -13.36
N ALA A 115 -13.61 -17.68 -12.81
CA ALA A 115 -14.22 -16.73 -11.86
C ALA A 115 -13.49 -16.68 -10.50
N SER A 116 -12.47 -17.51 -10.28
CA SER A 116 -11.74 -17.63 -9.01
C SER A 116 -10.50 -16.74 -8.92
N PHE A 117 -10.06 -16.14 -10.03
CA PHE A 117 -8.83 -15.34 -10.03
C PHE A 117 -9.01 -14.00 -9.30
N ARG A 118 -8.40 -13.91 -8.13
CA ARG A 118 -8.37 -12.67 -7.34
C ARG A 118 -7.28 -11.73 -7.85
N VAL A 119 -7.67 -10.49 -8.19
CA VAL A 119 -6.74 -9.42 -8.62
C VAL A 119 -6.06 -8.68 -7.45
N GLY A 120 -6.00 -9.30 -6.28
CA GLY A 120 -5.23 -8.78 -5.16
C GLY A 120 -3.73 -8.77 -5.45
N LEU A 121 -2.97 -7.91 -4.77
CA LEU A 121 -1.53 -7.77 -4.99
C LEU A 121 -0.78 -9.10 -4.77
N LYS A 122 -1.12 -9.85 -3.72
CA LYS A 122 -0.47 -11.14 -3.42
C LYS A 122 -0.68 -12.21 -4.52
N PRO A 123 -1.92 -12.49 -5.00
CA PRO A 123 -2.11 -13.37 -6.14
C PRO A 123 -1.39 -12.92 -7.42
N LEU A 124 -1.31 -11.61 -7.66
CA LEU A 124 -0.58 -11.07 -8.82
C LEU A 124 0.93 -11.28 -8.67
N ALA A 125 1.49 -11.08 -7.49
CA ALA A 125 2.91 -11.34 -7.21
C ALA A 125 3.27 -12.81 -7.44
N VAL A 126 2.44 -13.74 -6.97
CA VAL A 126 2.62 -15.18 -7.24
C VAL A 126 2.59 -15.46 -8.74
N LYS A 127 1.56 -14.96 -9.43
CA LYS A 127 1.35 -15.26 -10.87
C LYS A 127 2.46 -14.72 -11.76
N TYR A 128 2.88 -13.47 -11.55
CA TYR A 128 3.78 -12.78 -12.47
C TYR A 128 5.25 -12.76 -12.02
N LEU A 129 5.49 -12.86 -10.71
CA LEU A 129 6.84 -12.78 -10.16
C LEU A 129 7.31 -14.09 -9.51
N GLY A 130 6.41 -15.06 -9.30
CA GLY A 130 6.72 -16.30 -8.59
C GLY A 130 7.00 -16.09 -7.09
N ILE A 131 6.62 -14.94 -6.52
CA ILE A 131 6.88 -14.58 -5.13
C ILE A 131 5.69 -15.01 -4.27
N ASP A 132 5.90 -15.96 -3.35
CA ASP A 132 4.91 -16.31 -2.32
C ASP A 132 5.06 -15.40 -1.10
N SER A 133 4.48 -14.19 -1.17
CA SER A 133 4.45 -13.25 -0.04
C SER A 133 3.65 -13.76 1.17
N ASN A 134 2.84 -14.82 1.03
CA ASN A 134 2.13 -15.42 2.15
C ASN A 134 3.05 -16.22 3.09
N ALA A 135 4.22 -16.65 2.62
CA ALA A 135 5.17 -17.39 3.45
C ALA A 135 5.75 -16.49 4.56
N GLU A 136 6.21 -15.30 4.20
CA GLU A 136 6.75 -14.32 5.15
C GLU A 136 5.68 -13.80 6.12
N GLU A 137 4.47 -13.51 5.61
CA GLU A 137 3.36 -13.09 6.47
C GLU A 137 2.96 -14.17 7.48
N ARG A 138 2.98 -15.44 7.09
CA ARG A 138 2.71 -16.55 8.03
C ARG A 138 3.73 -16.61 9.16
N VAL A 139 5.03 -16.41 8.84
CA VAL A 139 6.11 -16.37 9.83
C VAL A 139 5.88 -15.20 10.80
N LEU A 140 5.67 -13.99 10.28
CA LEU A 140 5.42 -12.79 11.09
C LEU A 140 4.17 -12.93 11.98
N LYS A 141 3.07 -13.45 11.44
CA LYS A 141 1.84 -13.71 12.24
C LYS A 141 2.09 -14.73 13.34
N HIS A 142 2.89 -15.76 13.06
CA HIS A 142 3.25 -16.75 14.07
C HIS A 142 4.09 -16.10 15.18
N GLU A 143 5.12 -15.35 14.85
CA GLU A 143 5.97 -14.66 15.82
C GLU A 143 5.19 -13.66 16.67
N LEU A 144 4.33 -12.83 16.06
CA LEU A 144 3.46 -11.91 16.79
C LEU A 144 2.48 -12.63 17.71
N SER A 145 1.98 -13.81 17.32
CA SER A 145 1.10 -14.62 18.18
C SER A 145 1.82 -15.17 19.41
N GLN A 146 3.10 -15.51 19.26
CA GLN A 146 3.96 -15.95 20.37
C GLN A 146 4.25 -14.79 21.34
N LEU A 147 4.56 -13.61 20.82
CA LEU A 147 4.78 -12.40 21.64
C LEU A 147 3.53 -12.04 22.45
N LYS A 148 2.34 -12.06 21.85
CA LYS A 148 1.07 -11.82 22.57
C LYS A 148 0.86 -12.82 23.71
N ARG A 149 1.19 -14.11 23.53
CA ARG A 149 1.10 -15.13 24.58
C ARG A 149 2.10 -14.87 25.71
N SER A 150 3.28 -14.38 25.41
CA SER A 150 4.32 -14.08 26.41
C SER A 150 3.96 -12.87 27.28
N ILE A 151 3.26 -11.87 26.73
CA ILE A 151 2.83 -10.67 27.49
C ILE A 151 1.68 -10.98 28.46
N ILE A 152 0.83 -11.96 28.15
CA ILE A 152 -0.32 -12.35 29.01
C ILE A 152 0.13 -13.14 30.26
N PHE A 153 1.38 -13.62 30.30
CA PHE A 153 1.92 -14.43 31.42
C PHE A 153 2.89 -13.66 32.34
N ILE A 154 2.77 -12.35 32.51
CA ILE A 154 3.45 -11.63 33.59
C ILE A 154 2.51 -11.64 34.79
N PRO A 155 2.72 -12.49 35.80
CA PRO A 155 1.92 -12.44 37.04
C PRO A 155 2.25 -11.12 37.74
N VAL A 156 1.24 -10.38 38.13
CA VAL A 156 1.29 -9.20 39.00
C VAL A 156 1.59 -9.65 40.43
#